data_0552eea3ffeaa2fbec27dd05927bb122
#
_entry.id   0552eea3ffeaa2fbec27dd05927bb122
#
_cell.length_a   1.000
_cell.length_b   1.000
_cell.length_c   1.000
_cell.angle_alpha   90.00
_cell.angle_beta   90.00
_cell.angle_gamma   90.00
#
_symmetry.space_group_name_H-M   'P 1'
#
loop_
_entity.id
_entity.type
_entity.pdbx_description
1 polymer ?
#
loop_
_entity_poly.entity_id
_entity_poly.type
_entity_poly.pdbx_seq_one_letter_code
_entity_poly.pdbx_strand_id
1 'polypeptide(L)'
;WISAFFILVANSWMQHPVGAEMIDGRPRMTDIGAVLMNPLAWVTFSHVITASIQVAGGFLVGIAWYKLWRRRKDGIDKVVDGKVVVGESDKGARDKKDFQVWLKSLRLGAVVGLIGFAGVGASGHMQAQMMIHEQPMKMAAAEAACHDGTSFSVLTVGELGAQSCDKIHTIIEVPGVLSFLAHDNFNTPVKGIQTLVPEYEAKYGTNLPDNPLYGERAGQKIDYLPSLEVSYWGFRGMIGLGAVVVPFYLYALWVTRKKGVGTVPESKLLKNVAVWSILAPFFAIALGWIFTEMGRQPFVVVPNLEGDPAIRLYTAAAISPGVSGEEILFSLLTLGLLYGVLMVVEVYLLIKYVKAGVVAAMPELVQSHHEDESNDKSKRDVLEFAY
;
A
#
# COMPACT_ATOMS: atom_id res chain seq x y z
N TRP A 1 9.08 -6.37 10.72
CA TRP A 1 7.72 -6.93 10.67
C TRP A 1 7.04 -6.99 12.05
N ILE A 2 7.75 -7.43 13.10
CA ILE A 2 7.21 -7.46 14.47
C ILE A 2 6.75 -6.06 14.90
N SER A 3 7.56 -5.02 14.70
CA SER A 3 7.20 -3.63 14.98
C SER A 3 5.95 -3.19 14.20
N ALA A 4 5.89 -3.52 12.90
CA ALA A 4 4.72 -3.23 12.07
C ALA A 4 3.45 -3.91 12.60
N PHE A 5 3.56 -5.15 13.08
CA PHE A 5 2.42 -5.86 13.67
C PHE A 5 1.85 -5.11 14.89
N PHE A 6 2.68 -4.69 15.82
CA PHE A 6 2.21 -3.93 17.00
C PHE A 6 1.57 -2.58 16.63
N ILE A 7 2.13 -1.87 15.65
CA ILE A 7 1.52 -0.63 15.15
C ILE A 7 0.14 -0.92 14.55
N LEU A 8 0.01 -2.00 13.79
CA LEU A 8 -1.26 -2.41 13.18
C LEU A 8 -2.27 -2.90 14.21
N VAL A 9 -1.83 -3.59 15.27
CA VAL A 9 -2.71 -3.95 16.40
C VAL A 9 -3.31 -2.70 17.04
N ALA A 10 -2.50 -1.68 17.32
CA ALA A 10 -2.99 -0.42 17.87
C ALA A 10 -3.96 0.30 16.92
N ASN A 11 -3.63 0.38 15.62
CA ASN A 11 -4.50 0.99 14.61
C ASN A 11 -5.81 0.22 14.45
N SER A 12 -5.75 -1.11 14.45
CA SER A 12 -6.93 -1.97 14.33
C SER A 12 -7.83 -1.88 15.57
N TRP A 13 -7.23 -1.72 16.74
CA TRP A 13 -8.01 -1.48 17.96
C TRP A 13 -8.79 -0.16 17.87
N MET A 14 -8.20 0.90 17.33
CA MET A 14 -8.92 2.16 17.12
C MET A 14 -10.08 2.01 16.12
N GLN A 15 -10.04 1.04 15.25
CA GLN A 15 -11.09 0.78 14.25
C GLN A 15 -12.13 -0.25 14.70
N HIS A 16 -11.75 -1.15 15.58
CA HIS A 16 -12.59 -2.21 16.17
C HIS A 16 -12.11 -2.49 17.59
N PRO A 17 -12.51 -1.68 18.59
CA PRO A 17 -12.06 -1.82 19.95
C PRO A 17 -12.62 -3.09 20.59
N VAL A 18 -11.72 -3.96 21.00
CA VAL A 18 -11.97 -5.22 21.72
C VAL A 18 -11.08 -5.29 22.96
N GLY A 19 -11.45 -6.10 23.96
CA GLY A 19 -10.64 -6.29 25.16
C GLY A 19 -10.54 -5.01 26.03
N ALA A 20 -11.52 -4.13 25.95
CA ALA A 20 -11.62 -2.93 26.76
C ALA A 20 -13.05 -2.77 27.29
N GLU A 21 -13.18 -2.19 28.47
CA GLU A 21 -14.45 -1.92 29.16
C GLU A 21 -14.44 -0.50 29.75
N MET A 22 -15.63 0.08 29.89
CA MET A 22 -15.80 1.35 30.60
C MET A 22 -15.81 1.13 32.10
N ILE A 23 -14.74 1.55 32.79
CA ILE A 23 -14.60 1.45 34.26
C ILE A 23 -14.44 2.88 34.79
N ASP A 24 -15.31 3.29 35.71
CA ASP A 24 -15.32 4.64 36.29
C ASP A 24 -15.34 5.76 35.22
N GLY A 25 -16.11 5.57 34.16
CA GLY A 25 -16.24 6.56 33.07
C GLY A 25 -15.00 6.68 32.16
N ARG A 26 -14.06 5.75 32.24
CA ARG A 26 -12.84 5.69 31.41
C ARG A 26 -12.69 4.34 30.75
N PRO A 27 -12.29 4.26 29.48
CA PRO A 27 -11.96 3.00 28.85
C PRO A 27 -10.69 2.43 29.47
N ARG A 28 -10.75 1.18 29.90
CA ARG A 28 -9.61 0.43 30.43
C ARG A 28 -9.46 -0.88 29.66
N MET A 29 -8.23 -1.24 29.35
CA MET A 29 -7.91 -2.52 28.76
C MET A 29 -8.05 -3.62 29.80
N THR A 30 -8.94 -4.59 29.54
CA THR A 30 -9.25 -5.72 30.42
C THR A 30 -8.71 -7.04 29.89
N ASP A 31 -8.51 -7.15 28.57
CA ASP A 31 -7.99 -8.35 27.90
C ASP A 31 -7.00 -8.00 26.77
N ILE A 32 -5.71 -8.09 27.09
CA ILE A 32 -4.63 -7.88 26.11
C ILE A 32 -4.61 -9.00 25.04
N GLY A 33 -5.06 -10.20 25.37
CA GLY A 33 -5.16 -11.30 24.43
C GLY A 33 -6.15 -11.01 23.32
N ALA A 34 -7.35 -10.48 23.67
CA ALA A 34 -8.35 -10.03 22.70
C ALA A 34 -7.81 -8.91 21.81
N VAL A 35 -7.03 -7.96 22.36
CA VAL A 35 -6.40 -6.87 21.58
C VAL A 35 -5.40 -7.43 20.56
N LEU A 36 -4.52 -8.34 20.96
CA LEU A 36 -3.52 -8.94 20.08
C LEU A 36 -4.13 -9.89 19.04
N MET A 37 -5.24 -10.54 19.40
CA MET A 37 -5.98 -11.46 18.52
C MET A 37 -7.10 -10.78 17.74
N ASN A 38 -7.16 -9.45 17.75
CA ASN A 38 -8.13 -8.69 16.96
C ASN A 38 -8.13 -9.15 15.50
N PRO A 39 -9.24 -9.69 14.97
CA PRO A 39 -9.29 -10.20 13.59
C PRO A 39 -8.88 -9.15 12.56
N LEU A 40 -9.27 -7.89 12.78
CA LEU A 40 -8.92 -6.79 11.89
C LEU A 40 -7.40 -6.57 11.84
N ALA A 41 -6.68 -6.75 12.96
CA ALA A 41 -5.22 -6.61 13.00
C ALA A 41 -4.52 -7.65 12.11
N TRP A 42 -4.97 -8.90 12.16
CA TRP A 42 -4.39 -9.98 11.35
C TRP A 42 -4.65 -9.81 9.86
N VAL A 43 -5.87 -9.42 9.49
CA VAL A 43 -6.21 -9.18 8.07
C VAL A 43 -5.46 -7.97 7.53
N THR A 44 -5.39 -6.87 8.30
CA THR A 44 -4.64 -5.67 7.92
C THR A 44 -3.13 -5.96 7.83
N PHE A 45 -2.57 -6.72 8.76
CA PHE A 45 -1.17 -7.13 8.71
C PHE A 45 -0.87 -7.94 7.46
N SER A 46 -1.70 -8.91 7.13
CA SER A 46 -1.57 -9.71 5.90
C SER A 46 -1.61 -8.85 4.64
N HIS A 47 -2.51 -7.86 4.61
CA HIS A 47 -2.63 -6.89 3.50
C HIS A 47 -1.36 -6.05 3.35
N VAL A 48 -0.84 -5.49 4.43
CA VAL A 48 0.37 -4.66 4.42
C VAL A 48 1.61 -5.48 4.02
N ILE A 49 1.74 -6.72 4.50
CA ILE A 49 2.85 -7.61 4.11
C ILE A 49 2.79 -7.94 2.61
N THR A 50 1.62 -8.31 2.08
CA THR A 50 1.48 -8.63 0.66
C THR A 50 1.68 -7.40 -0.23
N ALA A 51 1.27 -6.21 0.21
CA ALA A 51 1.58 -4.95 -0.45
C ALA A 51 3.10 -4.67 -0.46
N SER A 52 3.80 -4.95 0.64
CA SER A 52 5.26 -4.82 0.70
C SER A 52 5.97 -5.79 -0.24
N ILE A 53 5.44 -7.01 -0.41
CA ILE A 53 5.93 -7.98 -1.39
C ILE A 53 5.73 -7.45 -2.83
N GLN A 54 4.61 -6.80 -3.11
CA GLN A 54 4.38 -6.16 -4.41
C GLN A 54 5.37 -5.02 -4.68
N VAL A 55 5.67 -4.19 -3.67
CA VAL A 55 6.72 -3.15 -3.74
C VAL A 55 8.08 -3.76 -4.08
N ALA A 56 8.49 -4.82 -3.37
CA ALA A 56 9.75 -5.50 -3.64
C ALA A 56 9.82 -6.06 -5.08
N GLY A 57 8.71 -6.65 -5.56
CA GLY A 57 8.58 -7.10 -6.94
C GLY A 57 8.75 -5.95 -7.94
N GLY A 58 8.11 -4.81 -7.72
CA GLY A 58 8.21 -3.60 -8.54
C GLY A 58 9.65 -3.07 -8.63
N PHE A 59 10.34 -3.05 -7.50
CA PHE A 59 11.76 -2.66 -7.44
C PHE A 59 12.63 -3.52 -8.34
N LEU A 60 12.53 -4.84 -8.19
CA LEU A 60 13.30 -5.79 -9.00
C LEU A 60 12.97 -5.65 -10.49
N VAL A 61 11.69 -5.55 -10.85
CA VAL A 61 11.23 -5.39 -12.24
C VAL A 61 11.77 -4.09 -12.83
N GLY A 62 11.59 -2.97 -12.16
CA GLY A 62 11.94 -1.65 -12.67
C GLY A 62 13.45 -1.51 -12.91
N ILE A 63 14.27 -1.90 -11.93
CA ILE A 63 15.73 -1.83 -12.02
C ILE A 63 16.25 -2.80 -13.07
N ALA A 64 15.82 -4.07 -13.04
CA ALA A 64 16.31 -5.09 -13.97
C ALA A 64 15.90 -4.78 -15.41
N TRP A 65 14.67 -4.30 -15.64
CA TRP A 65 14.25 -3.83 -16.96
C TRP A 65 15.11 -2.68 -17.47
N TYR A 66 15.36 -1.67 -16.62
CA TYR A 66 16.22 -0.53 -16.98
C TYR A 66 17.63 -0.98 -17.37
N LYS A 67 18.23 -1.91 -16.63
CA LYS A 67 19.56 -2.44 -16.92
C LYS A 67 19.59 -3.22 -18.24
N LEU A 68 18.65 -4.11 -18.48
CA LEU A 68 18.53 -4.86 -19.73
C LEU A 68 18.26 -3.94 -20.93
N TRP A 69 17.39 -2.94 -20.76
CA TRP A 69 17.10 -1.93 -21.78
C TRP A 69 18.36 -1.14 -22.14
N ARG A 70 19.14 -0.72 -21.13
CA ARG A 70 20.37 0.03 -21.36
C ARG A 70 21.39 -0.78 -22.13
N ARG A 71 21.60 -2.06 -21.82
CA ARG A 71 22.48 -2.97 -22.56
C ARG A 71 22.08 -3.08 -24.04
N ARG A 72 20.77 -3.15 -24.30
CA ARG A 72 20.23 -3.13 -25.67
C ARG A 72 20.52 -1.83 -26.39
N LYS A 73 20.18 -0.71 -25.74
CA LYS A 73 20.43 0.64 -26.28
C LYS A 73 21.89 0.91 -26.59
N ASP A 74 22.79 0.45 -25.72
CA ASP A 74 24.25 0.62 -25.89
C ASP A 74 24.84 -0.38 -26.91
N GLY A 75 24.02 -1.19 -27.57
CA GLY A 75 24.41 -2.15 -28.62
C GLY A 75 25.16 -3.38 -28.13
N ILE A 76 25.26 -3.55 -26.78
CA ILE A 76 25.91 -4.73 -26.16
C ILE A 76 25.12 -6.00 -26.50
N ASP A 77 23.81 -5.99 -26.25
CA ASP A 77 22.93 -7.12 -26.57
C ASP A 77 22.15 -6.83 -27.85
N LYS A 78 22.11 -7.77 -28.78
CA LYS A 78 21.40 -7.65 -30.07
C LYS A 78 20.30 -8.70 -30.17
N VAL A 79 19.29 -8.42 -30.98
CA VAL A 79 18.29 -9.43 -31.36
C VAL A 79 18.52 -9.80 -32.81
N VAL A 80 18.83 -11.07 -33.04
CA VAL A 80 19.06 -11.67 -34.37
C VAL A 80 18.04 -12.80 -34.50
N ASP A 81 17.33 -12.84 -35.61
CA ASP A 81 16.28 -13.84 -35.88
C ASP A 81 15.28 -14.04 -34.73
N GLY A 82 14.89 -12.92 -34.10
CA GLY A 82 13.92 -12.91 -33.00
C GLY A 82 14.45 -13.42 -31.67
N LYS A 83 15.75 -13.67 -31.53
CA LYS A 83 16.37 -14.12 -30.27
C LYS A 83 17.49 -13.20 -29.84
N VAL A 84 17.67 -13.08 -28.51
CA VAL A 84 18.76 -12.29 -27.95
C VAL A 84 20.10 -13.00 -28.17
N VAL A 85 21.05 -12.25 -28.73
CA VAL A 85 22.47 -12.57 -28.76
C VAL A 85 23.13 -11.66 -27.73
N VAL A 86 23.62 -12.25 -26.64
CA VAL A 86 24.29 -11.51 -25.57
C VAL A 86 25.70 -11.15 -26.05
N GLY A 87 25.96 -9.86 -26.16
CA GLY A 87 27.26 -9.36 -26.58
C GLY A 87 28.30 -9.45 -25.48
N GLU A 88 29.55 -9.45 -25.90
CA GLU A 88 30.71 -9.30 -25.06
C GLU A 88 31.26 -7.88 -25.30
N SER A 89 31.31 -7.06 -24.27
CA SER A 89 32.11 -5.82 -24.26
C SER A 89 33.57 -6.20 -23.91
N ASP A 90 34.45 -5.21 -23.82
CA ASP A 90 35.84 -5.41 -23.34
C ASP A 90 35.94 -6.13 -21.97
N LYS A 91 34.82 -6.35 -21.31
CA LYS A 91 34.67 -7.05 -20.01
C LYS A 91 34.34 -8.55 -20.13
N GLY A 92 34.18 -9.08 -21.32
CA GLY A 92 34.08 -10.52 -21.63
C GLY A 92 33.01 -11.30 -20.85
N ALA A 93 33.44 -12.38 -20.18
CA ALA A 93 32.52 -13.30 -19.45
C ALA A 93 31.64 -12.62 -18.38
N ARG A 94 32.03 -11.44 -17.89
CA ARG A 94 31.26 -10.65 -16.93
C ARG A 94 29.93 -10.16 -17.53
N ASP A 95 29.92 -9.80 -18.81
CA ASP A 95 28.72 -9.30 -19.48
C ASP A 95 27.61 -10.37 -19.57
N LYS A 96 28.00 -11.64 -19.80
CA LYS A 96 27.03 -12.77 -19.80
C LYS A 96 26.48 -13.02 -18.42
N LYS A 97 27.29 -12.95 -17.35
CA LYS A 97 26.84 -13.08 -15.95
C LYS A 97 25.88 -11.94 -15.59
N ASP A 98 26.25 -10.69 -15.88
CA ASP A 98 25.41 -9.50 -15.64
C ASP A 98 24.04 -9.64 -16.34
N PHE A 99 24.02 -10.02 -17.60
CA PHE A 99 22.78 -10.23 -18.32
C PHE A 99 21.89 -11.28 -17.63
N GLN A 100 22.47 -12.42 -17.24
CA GLN A 100 21.74 -13.48 -16.57
C GLN A 100 21.18 -13.05 -15.20
N VAL A 101 21.94 -12.29 -14.43
CA VAL A 101 21.50 -11.74 -13.14
C VAL A 101 20.28 -10.83 -13.36
N TRP A 102 20.38 -9.86 -14.27
CA TRP A 102 19.27 -8.94 -14.52
C TRP A 102 18.05 -9.64 -15.11
N LEU A 103 18.23 -10.63 -15.99
CA LEU A 103 17.14 -11.41 -16.52
C LEU A 103 16.41 -12.25 -15.45
N LYS A 104 17.19 -12.90 -14.57
CA LYS A 104 16.62 -13.65 -13.43
C LYS A 104 15.93 -12.72 -12.44
N SER A 105 16.54 -11.58 -12.12
CA SER A 105 15.95 -10.58 -11.23
C SER A 105 14.65 -10.02 -11.80
N LEU A 106 14.56 -9.75 -13.10
CA LEU A 106 13.35 -9.32 -13.76
C LEU A 106 12.22 -10.34 -13.62
N ARG A 107 12.51 -11.61 -13.91
CA ARG A 107 11.53 -12.69 -13.81
C ARG A 107 11.09 -12.93 -12.37
N LEU A 108 12.05 -12.98 -11.44
CA LEU A 108 11.77 -13.13 -10.02
C LEU A 108 10.89 -11.98 -9.52
N GLY A 109 11.27 -10.74 -9.85
CA GLY A 109 10.51 -9.55 -9.46
C GLY A 109 9.08 -9.57 -10.00
N ALA A 110 8.90 -9.96 -11.27
CA ALA A 110 7.56 -10.06 -11.84
C ALA A 110 6.70 -11.13 -11.15
N VAL A 111 7.27 -12.31 -10.85
CA VAL A 111 6.55 -13.36 -10.11
C VAL A 111 6.22 -12.90 -8.68
N VAL A 112 7.19 -12.34 -7.97
CA VAL A 112 7.02 -11.81 -6.61
C VAL A 112 5.96 -10.71 -6.59
N GLY A 113 5.99 -9.78 -7.55
CA GLY A 113 5.00 -8.72 -7.67
C GLY A 113 3.59 -9.23 -7.95
N LEU A 114 3.45 -10.28 -8.79
CA LEU A 114 2.17 -10.94 -9.04
C LEU A 114 1.63 -11.70 -7.82
N ILE A 115 2.51 -12.38 -7.08
CA ILE A 115 2.14 -13.04 -5.82
C ILE A 115 1.68 -11.99 -4.80
N GLY A 116 2.44 -10.88 -4.68
CA GLY A 116 2.06 -9.76 -3.82
C GLY A 116 0.69 -9.21 -4.20
N PHE A 117 0.43 -8.98 -5.48
CA PHE A 117 -0.87 -8.50 -5.96
C PHE A 117 -2.01 -9.48 -5.66
N ALA A 118 -1.83 -10.77 -5.88
CA ALA A 118 -2.83 -11.78 -5.54
C ALA A 118 -3.14 -11.79 -4.04
N GLY A 119 -2.09 -11.67 -3.21
CA GLY A 119 -2.25 -11.57 -1.76
C GLY A 119 -2.96 -10.29 -1.31
N VAL A 120 -2.65 -9.15 -1.94
CA VAL A 120 -3.35 -7.86 -1.71
C VAL A 120 -4.83 -7.98 -2.10
N GLY A 121 -5.12 -8.64 -3.23
CA GLY A 121 -6.51 -8.88 -3.66
C GLY A 121 -7.29 -9.73 -2.66
N ALA A 122 -6.73 -10.86 -2.23
CA ALA A 122 -7.38 -11.74 -1.26
C ALA A 122 -7.58 -11.08 0.11
N SER A 123 -6.51 -10.48 0.67
CA SER A 123 -6.60 -9.80 1.96
C SER A 123 -7.45 -8.52 1.90
N GLY A 124 -7.44 -7.82 0.76
CA GLY A 124 -8.28 -6.64 0.53
C GLY A 124 -9.76 -6.98 0.47
N HIS A 125 -10.13 -8.12 -0.12
CA HIS A 125 -11.50 -8.63 -0.08
C HIS A 125 -11.96 -8.92 1.36
N MET A 126 -11.14 -9.61 2.15
CA MET A 126 -11.43 -9.84 3.57
C MET A 126 -11.57 -8.53 4.36
N GLN A 127 -10.71 -7.53 4.09
CA GLN A 127 -10.84 -6.21 4.72
C GLN A 127 -12.11 -5.48 4.30
N ALA A 128 -12.54 -5.59 3.05
CA ALA A 128 -13.78 -4.96 2.58
C ALA A 128 -15.00 -5.53 3.33
N GLN A 129 -15.08 -6.85 3.51
CA GLN A 129 -16.14 -7.50 4.28
C GLN A 129 -16.16 -7.02 5.73
N MET A 130 -15.00 -7.01 6.40
CA MET A 130 -14.89 -6.50 7.77
C MET A 130 -15.26 -5.01 7.85
N MET A 131 -14.81 -4.21 6.89
CA MET A 131 -15.08 -2.78 6.87
C MET A 131 -16.58 -2.47 6.70
N ILE A 132 -17.29 -3.22 5.87
CA ILE A 132 -18.73 -3.06 5.69
C ILE A 132 -19.48 -3.42 6.97
N HIS A 133 -19.01 -4.44 7.67
CA HIS A 133 -19.63 -4.89 8.92
C HIS A 133 -19.34 -3.92 10.08
N GLU A 134 -18.08 -3.53 10.26
CA GLU A 134 -17.63 -2.76 11.42
C GLU A 134 -17.74 -1.23 11.20
N GLN A 135 -17.56 -0.77 9.97
CA GLN A 135 -17.51 0.64 9.62
C GLN A 135 -18.28 0.92 8.33
N PRO A 136 -19.61 0.69 8.29
CA PRO A 136 -20.40 0.81 7.06
C PRO A 136 -20.33 2.21 6.44
N MET A 137 -20.27 3.29 7.25
CA MET A 137 -20.13 4.66 6.75
C MET A 137 -18.80 4.87 5.98
N LYS A 138 -17.71 4.25 6.45
CA LYS A 138 -16.42 4.31 5.76
C LYS A 138 -16.50 3.67 4.36
N MET A 139 -17.19 2.53 4.26
CA MET A 139 -17.37 1.89 2.96
C MET A 139 -18.29 2.68 2.05
N ALA A 140 -19.39 3.22 2.58
CA ALA A 140 -20.29 4.09 1.82
C ALA A 140 -19.55 5.33 1.28
N ALA A 141 -18.65 5.93 2.08
CA ALA A 141 -17.80 7.04 1.63
C ALA A 141 -16.76 6.60 0.59
N ALA A 142 -16.14 5.42 0.73
CA ALA A 142 -15.21 4.87 -0.25
C ALA A 142 -15.84 4.63 -1.62
N GLU A 143 -17.12 4.29 -1.64
CA GLU A 143 -17.89 4.07 -2.86
C GLU A 143 -18.64 5.31 -3.35
N ALA A 144 -18.65 6.41 -2.57
CA ALA A 144 -19.56 7.53 -2.75
C ALA A 144 -21.04 7.06 -2.91
N ALA A 145 -21.39 6.01 -2.18
CA ALA A 145 -22.68 5.35 -2.25
C ALA A 145 -23.72 6.18 -1.48
N CYS A 146 -24.43 7.05 -2.17
CA CYS A 146 -25.44 7.90 -1.57
C CYS A 146 -26.69 7.12 -1.16
N HIS A 147 -27.11 6.15 -1.95
CA HIS A 147 -28.26 5.28 -1.74
C HIS A 147 -27.83 3.84 -1.50
N ASP A 148 -28.71 3.06 -0.88
CA ASP A 148 -28.52 1.63 -0.75
C ASP A 148 -28.46 0.97 -2.12
N GLY A 149 -27.49 0.07 -2.33
CA GLY A 149 -27.29 -0.53 -3.64
C GLY A 149 -26.32 -1.68 -3.67
N THR A 150 -26.19 -2.27 -4.86
CA THR A 150 -25.32 -3.44 -5.12
C THR A 150 -24.14 -3.10 -6.01
N SER A 151 -24.19 -1.93 -6.67
CA SER A 151 -23.22 -1.55 -7.72
C SER A 151 -21.93 -0.97 -7.14
N PHE A 152 -20.81 -1.40 -7.71
CA PHE A 152 -19.50 -0.83 -7.42
C PHE A 152 -19.25 0.37 -8.33
N SER A 153 -18.97 1.53 -7.74
CA SER A 153 -18.68 2.75 -8.46
C SER A 153 -17.24 2.77 -8.97
N VAL A 154 -17.03 2.59 -10.26
CA VAL A 154 -15.70 2.69 -10.87
C VAL A 154 -15.28 4.14 -11.04
N LEU A 155 -16.20 4.98 -11.54
CA LEU A 155 -15.95 6.40 -11.74
C LEU A 155 -17.18 7.23 -11.36
N THR A 156 -16.99 8.06 -10.35
CA THR A 156 -17.98 9.03 -9.88
C THR A 156 -17.43 10.43 -10.06
N VAL A 157 -18.26 11.33 -10.52
CA VAL A 157 -17.95 12.76 -10.70
C VAL A 157 -18.99 13.60 -9.96
N GLY A 158 -18.61 14.82 -9.64
CA GLY A 158 -19.48 15.78 -8.96
C GLY A 158 -18.74 16.55 -7.88
N GLU A 159 -19.49 17.30 -7.09
CA GLU A 159 -18.93 18.03 -5.95
C GLU A 159 -18.72 17.08 -4.76
N LEU A 160 -17.73 16.18 -4.87
CA LEU A 160 -17.38 15.25 -3.77
C LEU A 160 -16.90 15.98 -2.49
N GLY A 161 -16.54 17.25 -2.60
CA GLY A 161 -16.20 18.12 -1.46
C GLY A 161 -17.42 18.71 -0.76
N ALA A 162 -18.62 18.67 -1.38
CA ALA A 162 -19.85 19.03 -0.72
C ALA A 162 -20.30 17.87 0.20
N GLN A 163 -20.71 18.19 1.42
CA GLN A 163 -21.28 17.22 2.37
C GLN A 163 -22.72 16.82 2.01
N SER A 164 -23.01 16.66 0.73
CA SER A 164 -24.31 16.40 0.17
C SER A 164 -24.21 15.46 -1.01
N CYS A 165 -25.09 14.47 -1.02
CA CYS A 165 -25.21 13.51 -2.10
C CYS A 165 -25.85 14.07 -3.39
N ASP A 166 -26.44 15.27 -3.34
CA ASP A 166 -27.32 15.78 -4.41
C ASP A 166 -26.57 16.10 -5.71
N LYS A 167 -25.26 16.27 -5.64
CA LYS A 167 -24.42 16.66 -6.76
C LYS A 167 -23.40 15.58 -7.18
N ILE A 168 -23.62 14.35 -6.75
CA ILE A 168 -22.76 13.21 -7.05
C ILE A 168 -23.42 12.34 -8.11
N HIS A 169 -22.70 12.11 -9.22
CA HIS A 169 -23.16 11.27 -10.32
C HIS A 169 -22.15 10.17 -10.63
N THR A 170 -22.57 8.93 -10.52
CA THR A 170 -21.74 7.80 -10.96
C THR A 170 -21.85 7.66 -12.47
N ILE A 171 -20.71 7.77 -13.17
CA ILE A 171 -20.62 7.61 -14.63
C ILE A 171 -20.44 6.16 -15.02
N ILE A 172 -19.57 5.43 -14.30
CA ILE A 172 -19.26 4.04 -14.58
C ILE A 172 -19.45 3.25 -13.30
N GLU A 173 -20.36 2.29 -13.35
CA GLU A 173 -20.62 1.34 -12.27
C GLU A 173 -20.66 -0.09 -12.78
N VAL A 174 -20.31 -1.02 -11.90
CA VAL A 174 -20.42 -2.46 -12.18
C VAL A 174 -21.45 -3.07 -11.22
N PRO A 175 -22.59 -3.52 -11.76
CA PRO A 175 -23.66 -4.07 -10.93
C PRO A 175 -23.22 -5.31 -10.14
N GLY A 176 -23.67 -5.44 -8.90
CA GLY A 176 -23.44 -6.59 -8.04
C GLY A 176 -22.03 -6.72 -7.45
N VAL A 177 -21.04 -5.99 -7.95
CA VAL A 177 -19.65 -6.13 -7.47
C VAL A 177 -19.50 -5.61 -6.04
N LEU A 178 -20.18 -4.53 -5.65
CA LEU A 178 -20.17 -4.05 -4.27
C LEU A 178 -20.77 -5.08 -3.31
N SER A 179 -21.91 -5.67 -3.70
CA SER A 179 -22.53 -6.76 -2.92
C SER A 179 -21.63 -7.98 -2.80
N PHE A 180 -20.91 -8.33 -3.89
CA PHE A 180 -19.96 -9.44 -3.85
C PHE A 180 -18.79 -9.15 -2.91
N LEU A 181 -18.22 -7.96 -2.96
CA LEU A 181 -17.16 -7.55 -2.03
C LEU A 181 -17.61 -7.54 -0.56
N ALA A 182 -18.91 -7.23 -0.35
CA ALA A 182 -19.50 -7.12 0.98
C ALA A 182 -19.92 -8.46 1.58
N HIS A 183 -20.59 -9.30 0.78
CA HIS A 183 -21.40 -10.40 1.27
C HIS A 183 -21.21 -11.72 0.50
N ASP A 184 -20.20 -11.82 -0.38
CA ASP A 184 -19.96 -12.96 -1.28
C ASP A 184 -21.17 -13.34 -2.15
N ASN A 185 -22.09 -12.39 -2.39
CA ASN A 185 -23.24 -12.55 -3.29
C ASN A 185 -23.48 -11.25 -4.06
N PHE A 186 -24.23 -11.32 -5.16
CA PHE A 186 -24.43 -10.17 -6.06
C PHE A 186 -25.71 -9.37 -5.81
N ASN A 187 -26.52 -9.76 -4.84
CA ASN A 187 -27.90 -9.25 -4.72
C ASN A 187 -28.19 -8.51 -3.39
N THR A 188 -27.38 -8.72 -2.35
CA THR A 188 -27.60 -8.09 -1.05
C THR A 188 -27.16 -6.63 -1.10
N PRO A 189 -28.07 -5.65 -0.93
CA PRO A 189 -27.69 -4.24 -0.98
C PRO A 189 -26.80 -3.86 0.20
N VAL A 190 -25.83 -3.00 -0.07
CA VAL A 190 -25.02 -2.31 0.94
C VAL A 190 -25.67 -0.98 1.25
N LYS A 191 -25.71 -0.60 2.53
CA LYS A 191 -26.32 0.66 2.97
C LYS A 191 -25.55 1.86 2.45
N GLY A 192 -26.28 2.85 1.97
CA GLY A 192 -25.75 4.13 1.52
C GLY A 192 -25.74 5.20 2.61
N ILE A 193 -25.11 6.33 2.29
CA ILE A 193 -24.92 7.46 3.22
C ILE A 193 -26.26 7.96 3.77
N GLN A 194 -27.28 8.08 2.93
CA GLN A 194 -28.60 8.61 3.33
C GLN A 194 -29.31 7.74 4.36
N THR A 195 -29.06 6.43 4.35
CA THR A 195 -29.57 5.49 5.36
C THR A 195 -28.70 5.50 6.62
N LEU A 196 -27.38 5.59 6.47
CA LEU A 196 -26.44 5.47 7.59
C LEU A 196 -26.36 6.72 8.47
N VAL A 197 -26.47 7.94 7.90
CA VAL A 197 -26.39 9.17 8.71
C VAL A 197 -27.48 9.23 9.80
N PRO A 198 -28.77 9.02 9.51
CA PRO A 198 -29.80 8.98 10.54
C PRO A 198 -29.60 7.85 11.56
N GLU A 199 -29.11 6.67 11.12
CA GLU A 199 -28.80 5.56 12.03
C GLU A 199 -27.69 5.94 13.03
N TYR A 200 -26.63 6.63 12.56
CA TYR A 200 -25.54 7.10 13.41
C TYR A 200 -26.00 8.21 14.36
N GLU A 201 -26.79 9.18 13.88
CA GLU A 201 -27.36 10.23 14.71
C GLU A 201 -28.27 9.64 15.82
N ALA A 202 -29.08 8.64 15.51
CA ALA A 202 -29.93 7.97 16.49
C ALA A 202 -29.13 7.15 17.52
N LYS A 203 -28.03 6.48 17.08
CA LYS A 203 -27.24 5.61 17.94
C LYS A 203 -26.21 6.35 18.79
N TYR A 204 -25.60 7.39 18.25
CA TYR A 204 -24.44 8.06 18.87
C TYR A 204 -24.73 9.51 19.27
N GLY A 205 -25.87 10.07 18.89
CA GLY A 205 -26.28 11.44 19.15
C GLY A 205 -26.01 12.39 17.99
N THR A 206 -26.64 13.54 18.01
CA THR A 206 -26.51 14.57 16.97
C THR A 206 -25.40 15.58 17.26
N ASN A 207 -25.04 15.72 18.54
CA ASN A 207 -24.11 16.74 18.99
C ASN A 207 -22.97 16.12 19.81
N LEU A 208 -21.79 16.73 19.72
CA LEU A 208 -20.66 16.36 20.58
C LEU A 208 -21.04 16.51 22.06
N PRO A 209 -20.57 15.62 22.94
CA PRO A 209 -20.83 15.71 24.36
C PRO A 209 -20.41 17.05 24.95
N ASP A 210 -21.22 17.55 25.88
CA ASP A 210 -20.87 18.74 26.67
C ASP A 210 -19.82 18.35 27.75
N ASN A 211 -18.57 18.28 27.31
CA ASN A 211 -17.44 17.83 28.12
C ASN A 211 -16.22 18.72 27.81
N PRO A 212 -15.44 19.14 28.83
CA PRO A 212 -14.24 19.95 28.66
C PRO A 212 -13.21 19.42 27.66
N LEU A 213 -13.18 18.12 27.41
CA LEU A 213 -12.31 17.48 26.38
C LEU A 213 -12.58 18.01 24.97
N TYR A 214 -13.77 18.52 24.70
CA TYR A 214 -14.13 19.06 23.37
C TYR A 214 -13.86 20.56 23.24
N GLY A 215 -13.52 21.23 24.34
CA GLY A 215 -13.25 22.68 24.37
C GLY A 215 -14.38 23.48 23.72
N GLU A 216 -14.05 24.37 22.81
CA GLU A 216 -15.03 25.20 22.07
C GLU A 216 -15.94 24.40 21.12
N ARG A 217 -15.67 23.12 20.89
CA ARG A 217 -16.47 22.23 20.04
C ARG A 217 -17.56 21.49 20.81
N ALA A 218 -17.59 21.59 22.15
CA ALA A 218 -18.63 20.98 22.96
C ALA A 218 -20.02 21.43 22.50
N GLY A 219 -20.96 20.48 22.36
CA GLY A 219 -22.31 20.75 21.89
C GLY A 219 -22.47 21.07 20.39
N GLN A 220 -21.40 21.14 19.61
CA GLN A 220 -21.50 21.32 18.16
C GLN A 220 -22.07 20.07 17.48
N LYS A 221 -22.80 20.29 16.37
CA LYS A 221 -23.34 19.17 15.57
C LYS A 221 -22.21 18.28 15.04
N ILE A 222 -22.40 16.97 15.15
CA ILE A 222 -21.48 15.98 14.60
C ILE A 222 -21.79 15.78 13.11
N ASP A 223 -20.78 15.85 12.29
CA ASP A 223 -20.85 15.37 10.91
C ASP A 223 -20.31 13.95 10.85
N TYR A 224 -21.20 12.99 10.63
CA TYR A 224 -20.84 11.58 10.53
C TYR A 224 -20.32 11.17 9.14
N LEU A 225 -20.41 12.07 8.16
CA LEU A 225 -19.93 11.82 6.82
C LEU A 225 -18.43 12.13 6.72
N PRO A 226 -17.55 11.14 6.44
CA PRO A 226 -16.16 11.41 6.16
C PRO A 226 -16.01 12.23 4.87
N SER A 227 -14.85 12.87 4.67
CA SER A 227 -14.57 13.53 3.39
C SER A 227 -14.71 12.53 2.23
N LEU A 228 -15.75 12.69 1.43
CA LEU A 228 -16.05 11.81 0.30
C LEU A 228 -14.94 11.87 -0.75
N GLU A 229 -14.44 13.07 -1.06
CA GLU A 229 -13.38 13.27 -2.04
C GLU A 229 -12.12 12.48 -1.67
N VAL A 230 -11.65 12.64 -0.44
CA VAL A 230 -10.42 11.97 0.02
C VAL A 230 -10.64 10.46 0.16
N SER A 231 -11.78 10.03 0.70
CA SER A 231 -12.09 8.61 0.88
C SER A 231 -12.26 7.90 -0.46
N TYR A 232 -13.01 8.49 -1.38
CA TYR A 232 -13.26 7.90 -2.70
C TYR A 232 -11.97 7.80 -3.53
N TRP A 233 -11.26 8.92 -3.74
CA TRP A 233 -10.05 8.91 -4.56
C TRP A 233 -8.88 8.18 -3.90
N GLY A 234 -8.78 8.22 -2.57
CA GLY A 234 -7.81 7.41 -1.84
C GLY A 234 -8.01 5.92 -2.09
N PHE A 235 -9.24 5.44 -1.97
CA PHE A 235 -9.58 4.04 -2.22
C PHE A 235 -9.40 3.64 -3.70
N ARG A 236 -9.88 4.45 -4.64
CA ARG A 236 -9.71 4.21 -6.09
C ARG A 236 -8.25 4.26 -6.52
N GLY A 237 -7.50 5.22 -6.03
CA GLY A 237 -6.07 5.35 -6.32
C GLY A 237 -5.25 4.18 -5.79
N MET A 238 -5.57 3.70 -4.58
CA MET A 238 -4.95 2.50 -4.01
C MET A 238 -5.15 1.28 -4.92
N ILE A 239 -6.39 0.99 -5.29
CA ILE A 239 -6.71 -0.16 -6.15
C ILE A 239 -6.09 0.01 -7.54
N GLY A 240 -6.27 1.18 -8.16
CA GLY A 240 -5.82 1.45 -9.52
C GLY A 240 -4.32 1.38 -9.68
N LEU A 241 -3.55 2.01 -8.78
CA LEU A 241 -2.09 1.98 -8.82
C LEU A 241 -1.52 0.61 -8.46
N GLY A 242 -2.18 -0.14 -7.57
CA GLY A 242 -1.81 -1.52 -7.28
C GLY A 242 -2.03 -2.46 -8.47
N ALA A 243 -3.10 -2.26 -9.23
CA ALA A 243 -3.48 -3.11 -10.34
C ALA A 243 -2.76 -2.77 -11.66
N VAL A 244 -2.47 -1.48 -11.92
CA VAL A 244 -1.92 -1.01 -13.21
C VAL A 244 -0.57 -1.63 -13.58
N VAL A 245 0.21 -2.07 -12.59
CA VAL A 245 1.52 -2.70 -12.82
C VAL A 245 1.42 -4.17 -13.26
N VAL A 246 0.29 -4.82 -13.01
CA VAL A 246 0.07 -6.26 -13.28
C VAL A 246 0.23 -6.63 -14.77
N PRO A 247 -0.42 -5.94 -15.70
CA PRO A 247 -0.22 -6.21 -17.13
C PRO A 247 1.24 -6.08 -17.55
N PHE A 248 1.97 -5.15 -16.96
CA PHE A 248 3.39 -4.97 -17.24
C PHE A 248 4.24 -6.14 -16.72
N TYR A 249 3.95 -6.67 -15.52
CA TYR A 249 4.65 -7.84 -14.99
C TYR A 249 4.39 -9.09 -15.83
N LEU A 250 3.15 -9.30 -16.26
CA LEU A 250 2.80 -10.38 -17.19
C LEU A 250 3.52 -10.24 -18.53
N TYR A 251 3.58 -9.00 -19.06
CA TYR A 251 4.32 -8.71 -20.28
C TYR A 251 5.82 -8.97 -20.11
N ALA A 252 6.42 -8.60 -18.98
CA ALA A 252 7.83 -8.87 -18.70
C ALA A 252 8.15 -10.37 -18.70
N LEU A 253 7.30 -11.18 -18.09
CA LEU A 253 7.42 -12.64 -18.13
C LEU A 253 7.24 -13.20 -19.55
N TRP A 254 6.26 -12.67 -20.28
CA TRP A 254 5.97 -13.13 -21.63
C TRP A 254 7.10 -12.86 -22.62
N VAL A 255 7.67 -11.65 -22.63
CA VAL A 255 8.73 -11.26 -23.57
C VAL A 255 10.06 -11.95 -23.24
N THR A 256 10.32 -12.25 -21.98
CA THR A 256 11.56 -12.88 -21.52
C THR A 256 11.51 -14.41 -21.45
N ARG A 257 10.37 -15.04 -21.75
CA ARG A 257 10.24 -16.51 -21.76
C ARG A 257 11.21 -17.19 -22.75
N LYS A 258 11.50 -18.47 -22.56
CA LYS A 258 12.42 -19.26 -23.41
C LYS A 258 12.05 -19.27 -24.92
N LYS A 259 10.73 -19.23 -25.22
CA LYS A 259 10.19 -19.16 -26.60
C LYS A 259 9.98 -17.72 -27.09
N GLY A 260 10.28 -16.71 -26.25
CA GLY A 260 10.19 -15.29 -26.60
C GLY A 260 11.53 -14.74 -27.08
N VAL A 261 11.61 -13.41 -27.15
CA VAL A 261 12.86 -12.71 -27.56
C VAL A 261 14.00 -12.96 -26.59
N GLY A 262 13.68 -13.27 -25.31
CA GLY A 262 14.66 -13.57 -24.27
C GLY A 262 15.28 -12.34 -23.62
N THR A 263 14.89 -11.14 -24.05
CA THR A 263 15.32 -9.87 -23.46
C THR A 263 14.22 -8.81 -23.61
N VAL A 264 14.42 -7.61 -23.07
CA VAL A 264 13.46 -6.49 -23.15
C VAL A 264 13.60 -5.71 -24.45
N PRO A 265 12.51 -5.14 -25.01
CA PRO A 265 12.58 -4.27 -26.18
C PRO A 265 13.25 -2.91 -25.89
N GLU A 266 13.75 -2.27 -26.94
CA GLU A 266 14.43 -0.96 -26.84
C GLU A 266 13.47 0.24 -26.68
N SER A 267 12.20 0.00 -26.41
CA SER A 267 11.18 1.05 -26.26
C SER A 267 11.46 1.95 -25.05
N LYS A 268 11.55 3.26 -25.29
CA LYS A 268 11.64 4.27 -24.22
C LYS A 268 10.36 4.33 -23.37
N LEU A 269 9.20 4.09 -23.97
CA LEU A 269 7.92 4.05 -23.26
C LEU A 269 7.92 2.93 -22.23
N LEU A 270 8.24 1.70 -22.64
CA LEU A 270 8.28 0.54 -21.75
C LEU A 270 9.34 0.68 -20.65
N LYS A 271 10.49 1.31 -20.96
CA LYS A 271 11.50 1.67 -19.95
C LYS A 271 10.91 2.64 -18.91
N ASN A 272 10.14 3.65 -19.34
CA ASN A 272 9.49 4.58 -18.41
C ASN A 272 8.44 3.87 -17.57
N VAL A 273 7.60 3.02 -18.17
CA VAL A 273 6.61 2.19 -17.45
C VAL A 273 7.30 1.31 -16.40
N ALA A 274 8.44 0.70 -16.75
CA ALA A 274 9.24 -0.09 -15.80
C ALA A 274 9.71 0.73 -14.60
N VAL A 275 10.19 1.95 -14.81
CA VAL A 275 10.60 2.85 -13.72
C VAL A 275 9.40 3.27 -12.87
N TRP A 276 8.26 3.59 -13.49
CA TRP A 276 7.03 3.92 -12.79
C TRP A 276 6.46 2.74 -11.99
N SER A 277 6.69 1.50 -12.43
CA SER A 277 6.28 0.32 -11.68
C SER A 277 6.98 0.16 -10.32
N ILE A 278 8.08 0.88 -10.10
CA ILE A 278 8.72 0.99 -8.78
C ILE A 278 7.86 1.85 -7.84
N LEU A 279 7.38 3.00 -8.34
CA LEU A 279 6.71 4.01 -7.52
C LEU A 279 5.22 3.74 -7.32
N ALA A 280 4.55 3.11 -8.29
CA ALA A 280 3.11 2.90 -8.25
C ALA A 280 2.63 2.15 -6.98
N PRO A 281 3.24 1.04 -6.52
CA PRO A 281 2.84 0.38 -5.29
C PRO A 281 3.08 1.22 -4.02
N PHE A 282 4.10 2.08 -3.99
CA PHE A 282 4.32 3.02 -2.87
C PHE A 282 3.18 4.03 -2.76
N PHE A 283 2.80 4.64 -3.88
CA PHE A 283 1.67 5.56 -3.90
C PHE A 283 0.36 4.85 -3.59
N ALA A 284 0.18 3.61 -4.03
CA ALA A 284 -0.98 2.80 -3.66
C ALA A 284 -1.08 2.63 -2.15
N ILE A 285 0.02 2.27 -1.47
CA ILE A 285 0.07 2.13 -0.01
C ILE A 285 -0.24 3.47 0.68
N ALA A 286 0.36 4.57 0.22
CA ALA A 286 0.11 5.90 0.80
C ALA A 286 -1.36 6.30 0.69
N LEU A 287 -1.98 6.10 -0.47
CA LEU A 287 -3.40 6.38 -0.69
C LEU A 287 -4.30 5.47 0.15
N GLY A 288 -3.91 4.20 0.33
CA GLY A 288 -4.61 3.27 1.22
C GLY A 288 -4.59 3.74 2.68
N TRP A 289 -3.46 4.25 3.15
CA TRP A 289 -3.37 4.83 4.50
C TRP A 289 -4.20 6.10 4.64
N ILE A 290 -4.14 7.02 3.67
CA ILE A 290 -4.98 8.23 3.65
C ILE A 290 -6.45 7.82 3.72
N PHE A 291 -6.88 6.87 2.91
CA PHE A 291 -8.24 6.33 2.95
C PHE A 291 -8.58 5.74 4.32
N THR A 292 -7.69 4.95 4.92
CA THR A 292 -7.91 4.31 6.21
C THR A 292 -8.17 5.34 7.31
N GLU A 293 -7.39 6.41 7.35
CA GLU A 293 -7.48 7.44 8.38
C GLU A 293 -8.64 8.44 8.13
N MET A 294 -8.80 8.87 6.90
CA MET A 294 -9.84 9.85 6.55
C MET A 294 -11.23 9.23 6.50
N GLY A 295 -11.34 7.98 6.08
CA GLY A 295 -12.64 7.29 5.99
C GLY A 295 -13.26 6.92 7.34
N ARG A 296 -12.51 6.97 8.44
CA ARG A 296 -13.05 6.72 9.78
C ARG A 296 -13.54 7.98 10.51
N GLN A 297 -13.32 9.17 9.93
CA GLN A 297 -13.82 10.40 10.52
C GLN A 297 -15.36 10.37 10.69
N PRO A 298 -15.94 11.01 11.74
CA PRO A 298 -15.31 11.87 12.74
C PRO A 298 -14.66 11.13 13.93
N PHE A 299 -14.49 9.82 13.86
CA PHE A 299 -13.93 9.05 14.97
C PHE A 299 -12.42 8.87 14.84
N VAL A 300 -11.70 8.95 15.97
CA VAL A 300 -10.35 8.39 16.15
C VAL A 300 -10.47 6.96 16.63
N VAL A 301 -11.33 6.70 17.61
CA VAL A 301 -11.72 5.36 18.02
C VAL A 301 -13.16 5.15 17.60
N VAL A 302 -13.36 4.28 16.62
CA VAL A 302 -14.68 3.92 16.09
C VAL A 302 -15.41 3.05 17.11
N PRO A 303 -16.67 3.32 17.44
CA PRO A 303 -17.41 2.47 18.38
C PRO A 303 -17.59 1.07 17.79
N ASN A 304 -17.31 0.04 18.57
CA ASN A 304 -17.60 -1.34 18.20
C ASN A 304 -19.12 -1.53 18.14
N LEU A 305 -19.62 -2.03 17.01
CA LEU A 305 -21.08 -2.22 16.81
C LEU A 305 -21.67 -3.31 17.72
N GLU A 306 -20.87 -4.30 18.08
CA GLU A 306 -21.24 -5.43 18.95
C GLU A 306 -20.78 -5.24 20.41
N GLY A 307 -19.92 -4.22 20.67
CA GLY A 307 -19.36 -3.91 21.97
C GLY A 307 -20.06 -2.76 22.68
N ASP A 308 -19.35 -2.19 23.69
CA ASP A 308 -19.82 -1.00 24.42
C ASP A 308 -19.70 0.24 23.53
N PRO A 309 -20.81 0.87 23.11
CA PRO A 309 -20.80 2.05 22.26
C PRO A 309 -20.21 3.30 22.98
N ALA A 310 -19.99 3.23 24.29
CA ALA A 310 -19.32 4.28 25.04
C ALA A 310 -17.79 4.30 24.77
N ILE A 311 -17.22 3.17 24.32
CA ILE A 311 -15.81 3.10 23.92
C ILE A 311 -15.68 3.70 22.52
N ARG A 312 -15.64 5.02 22.45
CA ARG A 312 -15.41 5.80 21.25
C ARG A 312 -14.67 7.09 21.56
N LEU A 313 -13.98 7.61 20.56
CA LEU A 313 -13.31 8.91 20.66
C LEU A 313 -13.50 9.67 19.36
N TYR A 314 -14.08 10.86 19.46
CA TYR A 314 -14.19 11.78 18.34
C TYR A 314 -12.87 12.49 18.09
N THR A 315 -12.55 12.79 16.85
CA THR A 315 -11.36 13.55 16.44
C THR A 315 -11.29 14.92 17.15
N ALA A 316 -12.44 15.52 17.42
CA ALA A 316 -12.54 16.79 18.13
C ALA A 316 -11.93 16.76 19.56
N ALA A 317 -11.90 15.57 20.20
CA ALA A 317 -11.33 15.37 21.54
C ALA A 317 -10.00 14.61 21.52
N ALA A 318 -9.43 14.33 20.35
CA ALA A 318 -8.21 13.54 20.22
C ALA A 318 -6.92 14.35 20.48
N ILE A 319 -7.04 15.67 20.54
CA ILE A 319 -5.90 16.56 20.84
C ILE A 319 -5.77 16.66 22.35
N SER A 320 -4.60 16.25 22.87
CA SER A 320 -4.32 16.36 24.30
C SER A 320 -4.32 17.83 24.73
N PRO A 321 -5.06 18.20 25.78
CA PRO A 321 -5.05 19.59 26.30
C PRO A 321 -3.69 19.98 26.91
N GLY A 322 -2.81 19.01 27.19
CA GLY A 322 -1.47 19.25 27.70
C GLY A 322 -0.39 19.47 26.65
N VAL A 323 -0.74 19.48 25.35
CA VAL A 323 0.21 19.67 24.26
C VAL A 323 -0.18 20.90 23.47
N SER A 324 0.74 21.88 23.38
CA SER A 324 0.51 23.11 22.61
C SER A 324 0.61 22.88 21.09
N GLY A 325 -0.04 23.74 20.31
CA GLY A 325 0.07 23.72 18.86
C GLY A 325 1.50 23.93 18.36
N GLU A 326 2.31 24.70 19.10
CA GLU A 326 3.72 24.95 18.78
C GLU A 326 4.58 23.68 18.96
N GLU A 327 4.33 22.90 20.02
CA GLU A 327 5.01 21.60 20.25
C GLU A 327 4.66 20.60 19.15
N ILE A 328 3.40 20.55 18.72
CA ILE A 328 2.98 19.70 17.60
C ILE A 328 3.68 20.14 16.31
N LEU A 329 3.69 21.44 16.02
CA LEU A 329 4.35 21.97 14.83
C LEU A 329 5.86 21.70 14.85
N PHE A 330 6.51 21.91 15.98
CA PHE A 330 7.95 21.60 16.15
C PHE A 330 8.24 20.12 15.91
N SER A 331 7.45 19.22 16.48
CA SER A 331 7.60 17.77 16.29
C SER A 331 7.39 17.38 14.83
N LEU A 332 6.34 17.92 14.18
CA LEU A 332 6.03 17.65 12.78
C LEU A 332 7.17 18.10 11.85
N LEU A 333 7.67 19.33 12.05
CA LEU A 333 8.76 19.87 11.25
C LEU A 333 10.07 19.09 11.49
N THR A 334 10.38 18.76 12.74
CA THR A 334 11.60 18.01 13.08
C THR A 334 11.59 16.61 12.49
N LEU A 335 10.49 15.86 12.66
CA LEU A 335 10.35 14.52 12.10
C LEU A 335 10.29 14.56 10.57
N GLY A 336 9.55 15.52 9.99
CA GLY A 336 9.47 15.70 8.55
C GLY A 336 10.84 16.00 7.92
N LEU A 337 11.62 16.86 8.54
CA LEU A 337 12.99 17.18 8.10
C LEU A 337 13.90 15.96 8.22
N LEU A 338 13.87 15.26 9.37
CA LEU A 338 14.68 14.07 9.62
C LEU A 338 14.42 12.99 8.56
N TYR A 339 13.15 12.62 8.37
CA TYR A 339 12.79 11.61 7.37
C TYR A 339 13.04 12.09 5.94
N GLY A 340 12.89 13.38 5.65
CA GLY A 340 13.23 13.97 4.37
C GLY A 340 14.73 13.81 4.04
N VAL A 341 15.62 14.09 5.00
CA VAL A 341 17.07 13.89 4.85
C VAL A 341 17.40 12.41 4.64
N LEU A 342 16.81 11.52 5.47
CA LEU A 342 17.02 10.08 5.33
C LEU A 342 16.57 9.56 3.96
N MET A 343 15.42 10.02 3.46
CA MET A 343 14.93 9.68 2.12
C MET A 343 15.91 10.11 1.02
N VAL A 344 16.47 11.33 1.11
CA VAL A 344 17.47 11.81 0.14
C VAL A 344 18.71 10.91 0.15
N VAL A 345 19.20 10.54 1.34
CA VAL A 345 20.35 9.63 1.49
C VAL A 345 20.04 8.26 0.89
N GLU A 346 18.87 7.70 1.21
CA GLU A 346 18.43 6.40 0.70
C GLU A 346 18.36 6.41 -0.84
N VAL A 347 17.68 7.38 -1.43
CA VAL A 347 17.57 7.51 -2.89
C VAL A 347 18.95 7.68 -3.53
N TYR A 348 19.83 8.47 -2.92
CA TYR A 348 21.20 8.62 -3.40
C TYR A 348 21.96 7.28 -3.41
N LEU A 349 21.88 6.53 -2.32
CA LEU A 349 22.54 5.22 -2.20
C LEU A 349 21.96 4.22 -3.21
N LEU A 350 20.62 4.15 -3.35
CA LEU A 350 19.99 3.30 -4.34
C LEU A 350 20.48 3.61 -5.76
N ILE A 351 20.50 4.89 -6.14
CA ILE A 351 21.00 5.32 -7.46
C ILE A 351 22.47 4.96 -7.62
N LYS A 352 23.30 5.18 -6.59
CA LYS A 352 24.74 4.85 -6.60
C LYS A 352 24.94 3.37 -6.87
N TYR A 353 24.31 2.48 -6.11
CA TYR A 353 24.47 1.03 -6.28
C TYR A 353 23.84 0.50 -7.58
N VAL A 354 22.70 1.03 -7.99
CA VAL A 354 22.12 0.70 -9.29
C VAL A 354 23.04 1.08 -10.44
N LYS A 355 23.74 2.24 -10.38
CA LYS A 355 24.70 2.65 -11.40
C LYS A 355 25.96 1.78 -11.37
N ALA A 356 26.47 1.46 -10.22
CA ALA A 356 27.69 0.67 -10.03
C ALA A 356 27.58 -0.74 -10.64
N GLY A 357 26.40 -1.35 -10.62
CA GLY A 357 26.14 -2.68 -11.19
C GLY A 357 26.58 -3.83 -10.28
N VAL A 358 26.37 -5.08 -10.75
CA VAL A 358 26.57 -6.28 -9.94
C VAL A 358 28.02 -6.46 -9.48
N VAL A 359 28.97 -6.15 -10.37
CA VAL A 359 30.40 -6.35 -10.09
C VAL A 359 30.94 -5.39 -9.03
N ALA A 360 30.46 -4.14 -9.02
CA ALA A 360 30.93 -3.15 -8.05
C ALA A 360 30.33 -3.31 -6.66
N ALA A 361 29.25 -4.08 -6.55
CA ALA A 361 28.64 -4.41 -5.27
C ALA A 361 29.40 -5.52 -4.49
N MET A 362 30.30 -6.23 -5.16
CA MET A 362 31.11 -7.32 -4.58
C MET A 362 32.59 -7.17 -4.97
N PRO A 363 33.31 -6.13 -4.49
CA PRO A 363 34.69 -5.87 -4.90
C PRO A 363 35.65 -7.00 -4.54
N GLU A 364 35.41 -7.74 -3.47
CA GLU A 364 36.28 -8.83 -3.03
C GLU A 364 36.20 -10.07 -3.94
N LEU A 365 35.03 -10.38 -4.50
CA LEU A 365 34.90 -11.46 -5.48
C LEU A 365 35.61 -11.16 -6.81
N VAL A 366 35.90 -9.90 -7.09
CA VAL A 366 36.63 -9.48 -8.30
C VAL A 366 38.13 -9.63 -8.11
N GLN A 367 38.64 -9.39 -6.92
CA GLN A 367 40.06 -9.54 -6.61
C GLN A 367 40.48 -11.01 -6.53
N SER A 368 39.67 -11.86 -5.89
CA SER A 368 39.95 -13.30 -5.81
C SER A 368 40.02 -13.96 -7.19
N HIS A 369 39.17 -13.56 -8.14
CA HIS A 369 39.24 -14.11 -9.51
C HIS A 369 40.47 -13.67 -10.32
N HIS A 370 41.14 -12.56 -9.98
CA HIS A 370 42.37 -12.16 -10.63
C HIS A 370 43.61 -12.84 -10.03
N GLU A 371 43.53 -13.20 -8.74
CA GLU A 371 44.59 -13.96 -8.08
C GLU A 371 44.49 -15.45 -8.39
N ASP A 372 43.30 -16.00 -8.59
CA ASP A 372 43.10 -17.42 -8.94
C ASP A 372 43.42 -17.75 -10.39
N GLU A 373 43.42 -16.80 -11.33
CA GLU A 373 43.95 -17.01 -12.68
C GLU A 373 45.51 -17.07 -12.70
N SER A 374 46.15 -16.60 -11.64
CA SER A 374 47.63 -16.59 -11.54
C SER A 374 48.17 -17.68 -10.62
N ASN A 375 47.38 -18.32 -9.80
CA ASN A 375 47.86 -19.35 -8.87
C ASN A 375 46.81 -20.42 -8.58
N ASP A 376 46.99 -21.54 -9.25
CA ASP A 376 46.22 -22.74 -9.31
C ASP A 376 45.94 -23.48 -7.99
N LYS A 377 44.79 -24.07 -7.92
CA LYS A 377 44.48 -25.43 -7.42
C LYS A 377 44.24 -25.70 -5.95
N SER A 378 44.28 -24.82 -5.00
CA SER A 378 44.12 -25.30 -3.62
C SER A 378 43.25 -24.53 -2.63
N LYS A 379 42.42 -23.58 -3.01
CA LYS A 379 41.52 -22.94 -2.06
C LYS A 379 40.10 -22.89 -2.58
N ARG A 380 39.24 -23.78 -2.01
CA ARG A 380 37.79 -23.70 -2.16
C ARG A 380 37.28 -22.50 -1.39
N ASP A 381 36.53 -21.68 -2.08
CA ASP A 381 35.91 -20.48 -1.57
C ASP A 381 35.02 -20.74 -0.38
N VAL A 382 35.31 -20.07 0.69
CA VAL A 382 34.31 -19.82 1.75
C VAL A 382 33.63 -18.50 1.39
N LEU A 383 32.35 -18.58 1.06
CA LEU A 383 31.52 -17.40 0.90
C LEU A 383 31.24 -16.81 2.29
N GLU A 384 32.05 -15.86 2.72
CA GLU A 384 31.73 -14.99 3.84
C GLU A 384 30.81 -13.86 3.33
N PHE A 385 29.56 -13.90 3.76
CA PHE A 385 28.66 -12.75 3.64
C PHE A 385 29.05 -11.74 4.72
N ALA A 386 29.76 -10.69 4.33
CA ALA A 386 29.92 -9.52 5.18
C ALA A 386 28.58 -8.75 5.23
N TYR A 387 28.08 -8.56 6.44
CA TYR A 387 26.91 -7.74 6.75
C TYR A 387 27.19 -6.25 6.52
#